data_916ab73327e7f705d1968fe64c917e5a
#
_entry.id   916ab73327e7f705d1968fe64c917e5a
#
_cell.length_a   1.000
_cell.length_b   1.000
_cell.length_c   1.000
_cell.angle_alpha   90.00
_cell.angle_beta   90.00
_cell.angle_gamma   90.00
#
_symmetry.space_group_name_H-M   'P 1'
#
loop_
_entity.id
_entity.type
_entity.pdbx_description
1 polymer ?
#
loop_
_entity_poly.entity_id
_entity_poly.type
_entity_poly.pdbx_seq_one_letter_code
_entity_poly.pdbx_strand_id
1 'polypeptide(L)'
;MEYNYYLYLIYPISFLIVFFLCKNRNKYRLFSGLILLYMASSFVGSMIGLGVIDVNANKEPKLIPILFHIVMLIVLLLPFKSYDKFRYSKLKPINSPLLRPFTYLIIIFCLIGIYGDIQNINVNAIMTDIVSIRDELQENEKAVSFTDHFSFFCKHYGYVALALAYYYMKYSPKDKFTIVLLIICSLSSVFAGLQNGGREYLIKYVFIYFVFLYYSKPEIDTYWKKTNRSILIVFSSLAVVVFAVITVLRFSYSGQMDSNMVTAMFNYMGQGFANFSAIFNHFPDGVAGGGMHFPIFVGHSFSVINLNQSINSSLSLNTFSTTIGSWVFDAGIYATVFIVLIYQTLMRYVGRRKFDLFTMIYMLWFYEFIFSCLFFHNQIFSLARLLSFVAIFIVEQLMKANSVTAKSIR
;
A
#
# COMPACT_ATOMS: atom_id res chain seq x y z
N MET A 1 26.16 -24.17 -12.88
CA MET A 1 26.57 -23.44 -11.66
C MET A 1 25.70 -23.93 -10.52
N GLU A 2 26.30 -24.46 -9.46
CA GLU A 2 25.53 -24.77 -8.25
C GLU A 2 25.26 -23.49 -7.49
N TYR A 3 23.99 -23.21 -7.22
CA TYR A 3 23.58 -22.05 -6.44
C TYR A 3 23.72 -22.34 -4.95
N ASN A 4 24.29 -21.37 -4.21
CA ASN A 4 24.31 -21.45 -2.75
C ASN A 4 23.01 -20.88 -2.16
N TYR A 5 21.99 -21.71 -1.99
CA TYR A 5 20.67 -21.33 -1.49
C TYR A 5 20.68 -20.76 -0.06
N TYR A 6 21.71 -21.03 0.75
CA TYR A 6 21.86 -20.43 2.08
C TYR A 6 22.02 -18.89 2.05
N LEU A 7 22.35 -18.31 0.89
CA LEU A 7 22.39 -16.85 0.72
C LEU A 7 21.05 -16.18 1.03
N TYR A 8 19.93 -16.87 0.87
CA TYR A 8 18.62 -16.30 1.24
C TYR A 8 18.50 -15.99 2.73
N LEU A 9 19.25 -16.65 3.62
CA LEU A 9 19.25 -16.35 5.05
C LEU A 9 19.81 -14.97 5.40
N ILE A 10 20.55 -14.36 4.49
CA ILE A 10 21.05 -12.98 4.67
C ILE A 10 19.90 -11.99 4.85
N TYR A 11 18.73 -12.23 4.22
CA TYR A 11 17.57 -11.34 4.36
C TYR A 11 17.08 -11.21 5.81
N PRO A 12 16.59 -12.27 6.47
CA PRO A 12 16.08 -12.15 7.83
C PRO A 12 17.18 -11.75 8.83
N ILE A 13 18.42 -12.19 8.64
CA ILE A 13 19.55 -11.80 9.49
C ILE A 13 19.78 -10.29 9.40
N SER A 14 19.75 -9.71 8.20
CA SER A 14 19.94 -8.26 8.03
C SER A 14 18.84 -7.44 8.71
N PHE A 15 17.57 -7.84 8.58
CA PHE A 15 16.47 -7.17 9.27
C PHE A 15 16.53 -7.36 10.78
N LEU A 16 16.99 -8.52 11.27
CA LEU A 16 17.23 -8.77 12.68
C LEU A 16 18.32 -7.85 13.24
N ILE A 17 19.42 -7.68 12.50
CA ILE A 17 20.50 -6.74 12.88
C ILE A 17 19.94 -5.32 12.97
N VAL A 18 19.20 -4.86 11.95
CA VAL A 18 18.58 -3.52 11.95
C VAL A 18 17.63 -3.36 13.14
N PHE A 19 16.84 -4.39 13.46
CA PHE A 19 15.94 -4.39 14.61
C PHE A 19 16.71 -4.21 15.93
N PHE A 20 17.83 -4.91 16.12
CA PHE A 20 18.65 -4.78 17.32
C PHE A 20 19.40 -3.46 17.41
N LEU A 21 19.82 -2.90 16.28
CA LEU A 21 20.47 -1.59 16.22
C LEU A 21 19.51 -0.43 16.55
N CYS A 22 18.20 -0.66 16.53
CA CYS A 22 17.21 0.32 16.98
C CYS A 22 17.22 0.45 18.52
N LYS A 23 18.18 1.23 19.05
CA LYS A 23 18.48 1.40 20.48
C LYS A 23 17.32 1.85 21.38
N ASN A 24 16.24 2.40 20.91
CA ASN A 24 15.11 2.90 21.71
C ASN A 24 13.78 2.34 21.20
N ARG A 25 13.59 1.01 21.29
CA ARG A 25 12.38 0.30 20.83
C ARG A 25 11.09 0.90 21.39
N ASN A 26 11.10 1.31 22.65
CA ASN A 26 9.92 1.95 23.28
C ASN A 26 9.56 3.31 22.66
N LYS A 27 10.53 4.02 22.07
CA LYS A 27 10.32 5.31 21.39
C LYS A 27 9.91 5.12 19.92
N TYR A 28 10.35 4.04 19.27
CA TYR A 28 10.19 3.77 17.84
C TYR A 28 9.38 2.50 17.59
N ARG A 29 8.19 2.41 18.20
CA ARG A 29 7.38 1.17 18.20
C ARG A 29 6.85 0.78 16.83
N LEU A 30 6.31 1.76 16.06
CA LEU A 30 5.81 1.48 14.71
C LEU A 30 6.94 1.14 13.74
N PHE A 31 8.04 1.88 13.79
CA PHE A 31 9.22 1.57 12.99
C PHE A 31 9.76 0.16 13.31
N SER A 32 9.85 -0.19 14.60
CA SER A 32 10.27 -1.54 15.00
C SER A 32 9.26 -2.60 14.53
N GLY A 33 7.96 -2.31 14.57
CA GLY A 33 6.92 -3.19 14.04
C GLY A 33 7.04 -3.40 12.52
N LEU A 34 7.36 -2.36 11.76
CA LEU A 34 7.64 -2.47 10.33
C LEU A 34 8.86 -3.35 10.06
N ILE A 35 9.95 -3.16 10.80
CA ILE A 35 11.15 -4.01 10.65
C ILE A 35 10.82 -5.48 10.95
N LEU A 36 10.03 -5.76 12.00
CA LEU A 36 9.59 -7.12 12.32
C LEU A 36 8.72 -7.71 11.21
N LEU A 37 7.85 -6.92 10.59
CA LEU A 37 7.02 -7.35 9.46
C LEU A 37 7.91 -7.73 8.26
N TYR A 38 8.90 -6.91 7.92
CA TYR A 38 9.86 -7.21 6.85
C TYR A 38 10.75 -8.41 7.17
N MET A 39 11.14 -8.56 8.43
CA MET A 39 11.88 -9.73 8.90
C MET A 39 11.06 -11.01 8.74
N ALA A 40 9.79 -11.00 9.17
CA ALA A 40 8.91 -12.17 9.02
C ALA A 40 8.70 -12.54 7.55
N SER A 41 8.41 -11.54 6.69
CA SER A 41 8.24 -11.74 5.25
C SER A 41 9.52 -12.29 4.60
N SER A 42 10.67 -11.74 4.95
CA SER A 42 11.96 -12.20 4.43
C SER A 42 12.35 -13.60 4.94
N PHE A 43 11.96 -13.95 6.17
CA PHE A 43 12.14 -15.29 6.70
C PHE A 43 11.34 -16.31 5.89
N VAL A 44 10.07 -16.03 5.61
CA VAL A 44 9.26 -16.87 4.72
C VAL A 44 9.88 -16.97 3.33
N GLY A 45 10.36 -15.85 2.78
CA GLY A 45 11.09 -15.83 1.50
C GLY A 45 12.34 -16.71 1.49
N SER A 46 13.06 -16.75 2.62
CA SER A 46 14.21 -17.63 2.78
C SER A 46 13.80 -19.11 2.82
N MET A 47 12.70 -19.46 3.48
CA MET A 47 12.17 -20.83 3.50
C MET A 47 11.74 -21.29 2.09
N ILE A 48 11.12 -20.39 1.31
CA ILE A 48 10.82 -20.65 -0.11
C ILE A 48 12.11 -20.85 -0.91
N GLY A 49 13.08 -19.95 -0.74
CA GLY A 49 14.36 -20.00 -1.43
C GLY A 49 15.15 -21.29 -1.14
N LEU A 50 15.12 -21.75 0.10
CA LEU A 50 15.75 -23.01 0.54
C LEU A 50 14.98 -24.27 0.08
N GLY A 51 13.77 -24.12 -0.48
CA GLY A 51 12.93 -25.25 -0.87
C GLY A 51 12.20 -25.94 0.29
N VAL A 52 12.20 -25.37 1.49
CA VAL A 52 11.45 -25.88 2.64
C VAL A 52 9.95 -25.69 2.43
N ILE A 53 9.57 -24.60 1.78
CA ILE A 53 8.21 -24.34 1.33
C ILE A 53 8.20 -24.51 -0.18
N ASP A 54 7.48 -25.52 -0.66
CA ASP A 54 7.40 -25.82 -2.08
C ASP A 54 6.44 -24.85 -2.77
N VAL A 55 7.04 -23.89 -3.47
CA VAL A 55 6.37 -22.85 -4.22
C VAL A 55 7.11 -22.63 -5.52
N ASN A 56 6.37 -22.44 -6.59
CA ASN A 56 6.95 -22.08 -7.88
C ASN A 56 7.57 -20.67 -7.81
N ALA A 57 8.86 -20.60 -7.55
CA ALA A 57 9.65 -19.37 -7.46
C ALA A 57 10.93 -19.50 -8.28
N ASN A 58 11.35 -18.36 -8.88
CA ASN A 58 12.60 -18.31 -9.65
C ASN A 58 13.80 -18.20 -8.70
N LYS A 59 14.34 -19.35 -8.29
CA LYS A 59 15.35 -19.45 -7.24
C LYS A 59 16.77 -19.36 -7.81
N GLU A 60 17.28 -18.15 -7.98
CA GLU A 60 18.64 -17.86 -8.45
C GLU A 60 19.41 -16.99 -7.44
N PRO A 61 19.80 -17.52 -6.25
CA PRO A 61 20.44 -16.70 -5.24
C PRO A 61 21.84 -16.27 -5.67
N LYS A 62 22.05 -14.95 -5.73
CA LYS A 62 23.36 -14.33 -5.87
C LYS A 62 23.52 -13.23 -4.82
N LEU A 63 24.73 -13.06 -4.31
CA LEU A 63 25.01 -12.17 -3.19
C LEU A 63 24.72 -10.70 -3.51
N ILE A 64 25.16 -10.21 -4.68
CA ILE A 64 25.02 -8.81 -5.07
C ILE A 64 23.54 -8.39 -5.16
N PRO A 65 22.67 -9.10 -5.90
CA PRO A 65 21.24 -8.82 -5.91
C PRO A 65 20.60 -8.78 -4.51
N ILE A 66 20.92 -9.77 -3.68
CA ILE A 66 20.36 -9.86 -2.31
C ILE A 66 20.77 -8.66 -1.47
N LEU A 67 22.04 -8.28 -1.49
CA LEU A 67 22.52 -7.10 -0.77
C LEU A 67 21.91 -5.80 -1.30
N PHE A 68 21.80 -5.66 -2.62
CA PHE A 68 21.14 -4.51 -3.24
C PHE A 68 19.69 -4.39 -2.75
N HIS A 69 18.92 -5.48 -2.79
CA HIS A 69 17.53 -5.50 -2.34
C HIS A 69 17.39 -5.07 -0.88
N ILE A 70 18.21 -5.65 0.01
CA ILE A 70 18.23 -5.32 1.43
C ILE A 70 18.51 -3.84 1.65
N VAL A 71 19.56 -3.31 0.99
CA VAL A 71 19.93 -1.90 1.12
C VAL A 71 18.79 -0.99 0.66
N MET A 72 18.18 -1.26 -0.49
CA MET A 72 17.07 -0.44 -1.00
C MET A 72 15.85 -0.48 -0.07
N LEU A 73 15.47 -1.63 0.46
CA LEU A 73 14.38 -1.75 1.42
C LEU A 73 14.68 -1.03 2.73
N ILE A 74 15.89 -1.15 3.27
CA ILE A 74 16.30 -0.43 4.49
C ILE A 74 16.26 1.08 4.25
N VAL A 75 16.77 1.56 3.11
CA VAL A 75 16.74 2.98 2.75
C VAL A 75 15.31 3.52 2.72
N LEU A 76 14.34 2.75 2.19
CA LEU A 76 12.92 3.12 2.20
C LEU A 76 12.30 3.10 3.61
N LEU A 77 12.74 2.21 4.48
CA LEU A 77 12.21 2.08 5.85
C LEU A 77 12.71 3.16 6.82
N LEU A 78 13.95 3.63 6.66
CA LEU A 78 14.59 4.56 7.61
C LEU A 78 13.79 5.84 7.92
N PRO A 79 13.10 6.49 6.96
CA PRO A 79 12.30 7.69 7.24
C PRO A 79 11.19 7.48 8.27
N PHE A 80 10.62 6.26 8.37
CA PHE A 80 9.54 5.94 9.31
C PHE A 80 9.94 6.10 10.78
N LYS A 81 11.23 6.00 11.09
CA LYS A 81 11.76 6.32 12.42
C LYS A 81 11.40 7.75 12.84
N SER A 82 11.34 8.68 11.89
CA SER A 82 10.95 10.06 12.17
C SER A 82 9.45 10.23 12.41
N TYR A 83 8.61 9.32 11.91
CA TYR A 83 7.16 9.37 12.08
C TYR A 83 6.73 8.96 13.50
N ASP A 84 7.50 8.11 14.15
CA ASP A 84 7.23 7.69 15.54
C ASP A 84 7.27 8.84 16.58
N LYS A 85 7.80 10.02 16.20
CA LYS A 85 7.73 11.22 17.04
C LYS A 85 6.36 11.90 17.04
N PHE A 86 5.56 11.65 16.01
CA PHE A 86 4.24 12.23 15.90
C PHE A 86 3.33 11.69 17.01
N ARG A 87 2.52 12.57 17.58
CA ARG A 87 1.55 12.25 18.62
C ARG A 87 0.27 13.00 18.31
N TYR A 88 -0.85 12.36 18.48
CA TYR A 88 -2.15 12.94 18.23
C TYR A 88 -2.40 14.22 19.06
N SER A 89 -1.89 14.27 20.31
CA SER A 89 -1.88 15.50 21.13
C SER A 89 -1.25 16.68 20.43
N LYS A 90 -0.21 16.44 19.66
CA LYS A 90 0.54 17.47 18.94
C LYS A 90 -0.05 17.83 17.57
N LEU A 91 -1.15 17.18 17.17
CA LEU A 91 -1.85 17.50 15.93
C LEU A 91 -2.33 18.95 16.03
N LYS A 92 -1.94 19.79 15.05
CA LYS A 92 -2.28 21.22 15.04
C LYS A 92 -3.62 21.46 14.36
N PRO A 93 -4.43 22.42 14.88
CA PRO A 93 -5.66 22.84 14.21
C PRO A 93 -5.35 23.61 12.93
N ILE A 94 -6.23 23.49 11.95
CA ILE A 94 -6.24 24.27 10.73
C ILE A 94 -7.33 25.34 10.87
N ASN A 95 -6.89 26.59 10.96
CA ASN A 95 -7.80 27.74 11.04
C ASN A 95 -8.04 28.29 9.62
N SER A 96 -8.72 27.53 8.78
CA SER A 96 -9.09 27.94 7.43
C SER A 96 -10.57 27.72 7.19
N PRO A 97 -11.30 28.70 6.63
CA PRO A 97 -12.71 28.55 6.26
C PRO A 97 -12.90 27.48 5.18
N LEU A 98 -11.86 27.16 4.44
CA LEU A 98 -11.88 26.14 3.38
C LEU A 98 -11.91 24.69 3.91
N LEU A 99 -11.72 24.47 5.21
CA LEU A 99 -11.67 23.10 5.77
C LEU A 99 -13.01 22.38 5.61
N ARG A 100 -14.13 23.05 5.88
CA ARG A 100 -15.46 22.45 5.73
C ARG A 100 -15.81 22.15 4.27
N PRO A 101 -15.71 23.10 3.32
CA PRO A 101 -15.90 22.80 1.89
C PRO A 101 -15.01 21.65 1.40
N PHE A 102 -13.75 21.64 1.79
CA PHE A 102 -12.83 20.53 1.46
C PHE A 102 -13.33 19.19 2.01
N THR A 103 -13.81 19.17 3.25
CA THR A 103 -14.36 17.95 3.86
C THR A 103 -15.56 17.42 3.08
N TYR A 104 -16.49 18.29 2.70
CA TYR A 104 -17.64 17.88 1.88
C TYR A 104 -17.24 17.43 0.48
N LEU A 105 -16.25 18.07 -0.14
CA LEU A 105 -15.71 17.64 -1.43
C LEU A 105 -15.14 16.21 -1.36
N ILE A 106 -14.38 15.92 -0.31
CA ILE A 106 -13.84 14.55 -0.09
C ILE A 106 -14.96 13.54 0.12
N ILE A 107 -15.99 13.89 0.90
CA ILE A 107 -17.15 13.01 1.11
C ILE A 107 -17.84 12.72 -0.23
N ILE A 108 -18.10 13.74 -1.04
CA ILE A 108 -18.74 13.57 -2.35
C ILE A 108 -17.90 12.67 -3.25
N PHE A 109 -16.59 12.91 -3.34
CA PHE A 109 -15.69 12.08 -4.15
C PHE A 109 -15.69 10.62 -3.71
N CYS A 110 -15.58 10.37 -2.40
CA CYS A 110 -15.61 9.01 -1.89
C CYS A 110 -16.96 8.32 -2.15
N LEU A 111 -18.08 9.02 -1.99
CA LEU A 111 -19.41 8.46 -2.25
C LEU A 111 -19.62 8.14 -3.73
N ILE A 112 -19.14 8.97 -4.65
CA ILE A 112 -19.16 8.69 -6.09
C ILE A 112 -18.33 7.43 -6.38
N GLY A 113 -17.13 7.33 -5.81
CA GLY A 113 -16.29 6.14 -5.95
C GLY A 113 -16.97 4.86 -5.42
N ILE A 114 -17.51 4.92 -4.21
CA ILE A 114 -18.24 3.78 -3.59
C ILE A 114 -19.45 3.38 -4.44
N TYR A 115 -20.23 4.37 -4.91
CA TYR A 115 -21.40 4.09 -5.74
C TYR A 115 -21.03 3.38 -7.04
N GLY A 116 -20.00 3.87 -7.74
CA GLY A 116 -19.49 3.22 -8.96
C GLY A 116 -18.99 1.81 -8.71
N ASP A 117 -18.23 1.60 -7.63
CA ASP A 117 -17.72 0.27 -7.30
C ASP A 117 -18.84 -0.71 -6.93
N ILE A 118 -19.86 -0.29 -6.14
CA ILE A 118 -20.98 -1.14 -5.74
C ILE A 118 -21.80 -1.59 -6.95
N GLN A 119 -22.04 -0.73 -7.92
CA GLN A 119 -22.78 -1.10 -9.13
C GLN A 119 -22.07 -2.17 -9.96
N ASN A 120 -20.75 -2.23 -9.89
CA ASN A 120 -19.92 -3.16 -10.64
C ASN A 120 -19.58 -4.44 -9.85
N ILE A 121 -20.01 -4.56 -8.59
CA ILE A 121 -19.81 -5.79 -7.81
C ILE A 121 -20.76 -6.88 -8.31
N ASN A 122 -20.23 -7.85 -9.03
CA ASN A 122 -20.98 -9.05 -9.39
C ASN A 122 -20.79 -10.13 -8.32
N VAL A 123 -21.69 -10.14 -7.33
CA VAL A 123 -21.62 -11.09 -6.20
C VAL A 123 -21.66 -12.54 -6.68
N ASN A 124 -22.48 -12.85 -7.70
CA ASN A 124 -22.57 -14.22 -8.23
C ASN A 124 -21.26 -14.65 -8.87
N ALA A 125 -20.64 -13.77 -9.67
CA ALA A 125 -19.35 -14.05 -10.28
C ALA A 125 -18.24 -14.20 -9.24
N ILE A 126 -18.23 -13.38 -8.17
CA ILE A 126 -17.29 -13.53 -7.04
C ILE A 126 -17.46 -14.88 -6.34
N MET A 127 -18.68 -15.41 -6.28
CA MET A 127 -18.99 -16.69 -5.63
C MET A 127 -18.76 -17.91 -6.53
N THR A 128 -18.85 -17.76 -7.86
CA THR A 128 -18.78 -18.89 -8.79
C THR A 128 -17.48 -18.98 -9.55
N ASP A 129 -16.88 -17.89 -9.96
CA ASP A 129 -15.64 -17.91 -10.75
C ASP A 129 -14.82 -16.61 -10.63
N ILE A 130 -14.06 -16.51 -9.54
CA ILE A 130 -13.14 -15.36 -9.31
C ILE A 130 -12.03 -15.28 -10.35
N VAL A 131 -11.68 -16.40 -11.00
CA VAL A 131 -10.56 -16.42 -11.97
C VAL A 131 -11.04 -15.83 -13.28
N SER A 132 -12.24 -16.20 -13.76
CA SER A 132 -12.80 -15.66 -14.99
C SER A 132 -13.04 -14.15 -14.93
N ILE A 133 -13.52 -13.63 -13.77
CA ILE A 133 -13.69 -12.18 -13.60
C ILE A 133 -12.37 -11.43 -13.79
N ARG A 134 -11.30 -11.97 -13.24
CA ARG A 134 -9.98 -11.35 -13.37
C ARG A 134 -9.49 -11.39 -14.81
N ASP A 135 -9.72 -12.49 -15.50
CA ASP A 135 -9.35 -12.65 -16.91
C ASP A 135 -10.22 -11.77 -17.81
N GLU A 136 -11.54 -11.72 -17.57
CA GLU A 136 -12.46 -10.80 -18.26
C GLU A 136 -12.13 -9.32 -18.01
N LEU A 137 -11.76 -8.94 -16.79
CA LEU A 137 -11.33 -7.58 -16.49
C LEU A 137 -10.00 -7.23 -17.14
N GLN A 138 -9.13 -8.22 -17.34
CA GLN A 138 -7.87 -8.07 -18.06
C GLN A 138 -8.04 -8.04 -19.58
N GLU A 139 -9.00 -8.79 -20.12
CA GLU A 139 -9.33 -8.78 -21.55
C GLU A 139 -10.20 -7.58 -21.94
N ASN A 140 -11.06 -7.11 -21.04
CA ASN A 140 -11.93 -5.96 -21.24
C ASN A 140 -11.28 -4.61 -20.90
N GLU A 141 -9.98 -4.42 -21.10
CA GLU A 141 -9.37 -3.08 -21.23
C GLU A 141 -9.96 -2.26 -22.43
N LYS A 142 -11.20 -2.63 -22.85
CA LYS A 142 -11.97 -1.92 -23.85
C LYS A 142 -12.45 -0.59 -23.28
N ALA A 143 -12.08 0.47 -23.98
CA ALA A 143 -12.64 1.82 -23.90
C ALA A 143 -13.25 2.19 -22.52
N VAL A 144 -12.37 2.35 -21.53
CA VAL A 144 -12.77 2.82 -20.18
C VAL A 144 -13.45 4.19 -20.37
N SER A 145 -14.69 4.29 -19.93
CA SER A 145 -15.44 5.55 -20.06
C SER A 145 -14.84 6.63 -19.15
N PHE A 146 -15.12 7.89 -19.43
CA PHE A 146 -14.70 8.99 -18.57
C PHE A 146 -15.23 8.82 -17.12
N THR A 147 -16.44 8.26 -16.97
CA THR A 147 -17.05 7.94 -15.67
C THR A 147 -16.23 6.93 -14.88
N ASP A 148 -15.66 5.92 -15.53
CA ASP A 148 -14.83 4.90 -14.87
C ASP A 148 -13.50 5.49 -14.40
N HIS A 149 -12.86 6.32 -15.23
CA HIS A 149 -11.64 7.05 -14.85
C HIS A 149 -11.90 8.01 -13.68
N PHE A 150 -13.05 8.70 -13.68
CA PHE A 150 -13.41 9.60 -12.61
C PHE A 150 -13.73 8.86 -11.31
N SER A 151 -14.47 7.75 -11.39
CA SER A 151 -14.72 6.88 -10.23
C SER A 151 -13.40 6.32 -9.68
N PHE A 152 -12.52 5.86 -10.56
CA PHE A 152 -11.18 5.41 -10.18
C PHE A 152 -10.36 6.49 -9.46
N PHE A 153 -10.41 7.73 -9.92
CA PHE A 153 -9.78 8.86 -9.23
C PHE A 153 -10.40 9.12 -7.86
N CYS A 154 -11.74 9.11 -7.78
CA CYS A 154 -12.47 9.40 -6.55
C CYS A 154 -12.15 8.44 -5.40
N LYS A 155 -11.97 7.16 -5.68
CA LYS A 155 -11.69 6.13 -4.65
C LYS A 155 -10.36 6.29 -3.93
N HIS A 156 -9.40 7.01 -4.50
CA HIS A 156 -8.10 7.27 -3.86
C HIS A 156 -8.17 8.21 -2.65
N TYR A 157 -9.30 8.88 -2.43
CA TYR A 157 -9.47 9.80 -1.31
C TYR A 157 -9.91 9.14 0.00
N GLY A 158 -10.10 7.81 0.04
CA GLY A 158 -10.49 7.08 1.26
C GLY A 158 -9.55 7.34 2.45
N TYR A 159 -8.23 7.36 2.25
CA TYR A 159 -7.30 7.67 3.35
C TYR A 159 -7.33 9.15 3.76
N VAL A 160 -7.70 10.06 2.85
CA VAL A 160 -7.94 11.46 3.18
C VAL A 160 -9.18 11.58 4.06
N ALA A 161 -10.25 10.87 3.73
CA ALA A 161 -11.46 10.81 4.54
C ALA A 161 -11.17 10.25 5.95
N LEU A 162 -10.35 9.20 6.06
CA LEU A 162 -9.93 8.65 7.34
C LEU A 162 -9.14 9.68 8.17
N ALA A 163 -8.19 10.38 7.56
CA ALA A 163 -7.44 11.45 8.24
C ALA A 163 -8.35 12.57 8.73
N LEU A 164 -9.32 12.99 7.91
CA LEU A 164 -10.33 13.98 8.28
C LEU A 164 -11.20 13.48 9.45
N ALA A 165 -11.65 12.22 9.43
CA ALA A 165 -12.43 11.66 10.52
C ALA A 165 -11.69 11.79 11.86
N TYR A 166 -10.41 11.42 11.91
CA TYR A 166 -9.59 11.57 13.11
C TYR A 166 -9.33 13.03 13.49
N TYR A 167 -9.19 13.91 12.51
CA TYR A 167 -9.09 15.33 12.76
C TYR A 167 -10.36 15.88 13.42
N TYR A 168 -11.54 15.53 12.89
CA TYR A 168 -12.84 15.94 13.45
C TYR A 168 -13.10 15.32 14.83
N MET A 169 -12.71 14.07 15.07
CA MET A 169 -12.79 13.46 16.41
C MET A 169 -12.04 14.27 17.46
N LYS A 170 -10.97 14.97 17.08
CA LYS A 170 -10.20 15.82 17.99
C LYS A 170 -10.78 17.23 18.17
N TYR A 171 -11.10 17.89 17.05
CA TYR A 171 -11.43 19.31 17.06
C TYR A 171 -12.93 19.61 17.00
N SER A 172 -13.73 18.66 16.60
CA SER A 172 -15.19 18.78 16.49
C SER A 172 -15.89 17.48 16.89
N PRO A 173 -15.64 16.92 18.10
CA PRO A 173 -16.13 15.59 18.48
C PRO A 173 -17.65 15.49 18.56
N LYS A 174 -18.35 16.63 18.64
CA LYS A 174 -19.81 16.71 18.66
C LYS A 174 -20.44 16.52 17.26
N ASP A 175 -19.68 16.73 16.18
CA ASP A 175 -20.14 16.55 14.80
C ASP A 175 -20.07 15.06 14.41
N LYS A 176 -20.90 14.26 15.09
CA LYS A 176 -20.93 12.79 14.94
C LYS A 176 -21.30 12.36 13.53
N PHE A 177 -22.21 13.10 12.88
CA PHE A 177 -22.67 12.77 11.54
C PHE A 177 -21.51 12.85 10.52
N THR A 178 -20.80 13.96 10.50
CA THR A 178 -19.63 14.14 9.61
C THR A 178 -18.55 13.09 9.89
N ILE A 179 -18.28 12.79 11.16
CA ILE A 179 -17.26 11.80 11.55
C ILE A 179 -17.64 10.39 11.04
N VAL A 180 -18.90 9.96 11.27
CA VAL A 180 -19.38 8.63 10.82
C VAL A 180 -19.36 8.55 9.29
N LEU A 181 -19.81 9.60 8.61
CA LEU A 181 -19.80 9.65 7.15
C LEU A 181 -18.38 9.59 6.59
N LEU A 182 -17.42 10.27 7.18
CA LEU A 182 -15.99 10.18 6.81
C LEU A 182 -15.41 8.79 7.04
N ILE A 183 -15.82 8.08 8.12
CA ILE A 183 -15.40 6.68 8.33
C ILE A 183 -15.96 5.78 7.24
N ILE A 184 -17.22 5.94 6.86
CA ILE A 184 -17.83 5.21 5.73
C ILE A 184 -17.07 5.53 4.44
N CYS A 185 -16.83 6.79 4.16
CA CYS A 185 -16.07 7.25 2.99
C CYS A 185 -14.65 6.67 2.95
N SER A 186 -14.04 6.44 4.12
CA SER A 186 -12.70 5.84 4.17
C SER A 186 -12.62 4.42 3.63
N LEU A 187 -13.75 3.74 3.51
CA LEU A 187 -13.85 2.39 2.92
C LEU A 187 -13.85 2.37 1.39
N SER A 188 -13.81 3.53 0.72
CA SER A 188 -13.88 3.58 -0.75
C SER A 188 -12.84 2.67 -1.42
N SER A 189 -11.61 2.61 -0.92
CA SER A 189 -10.58 1.70 -1.43
C SER A 189 -10.91 0.21 -1.21
N VAL A 190 -11.66 -0.12 -0.14
CA VAL A 190 -12.07 -1.51 0.15
C VAL A 190 -13.13 -1.95 -0.85
N PHE A 191 -14.13 -1.11 -1.16
CA PHE A 191 -15.14 -1.40 -2.18
C PHE A 191 -14.51 -1.62 -3.56
N ALA A 192 -13.54 -0.77 -3.92
CA ALA A 192 -12.75 -0.96 -5.14
C ALA A 192 -12.02 -2.32 -5.20
N GLY A 193 -11.51 -2.77 -4.07
CA GLY A 193 -10.88 -4.08 -3.97
C GLY A 193 -11.86 -5.23 -4.15
N LEU A 194 -13.04 -5.12 -3.53
CA LEU A 194 -14.08 -6.14 -3.62
C LEU A 194 -14.62 -6.30 -5.06
N GLN A 195 -14.77 -5.20 -5.81
CA GLN A 195 -15.14 -5.23 -7.22
C GLN A 195 -14.21 -6.13 -8.05
N ASN A 196 -12.91 -6.08 -7.75
CA ASN A 196 -11.87 -6.84 -8.48
C ASN A 196 -11.58 -8.23 -7.84
N GLY A 197 -12.40 -8.71 -6.91
CA GLY A 197 -12.12 -9.92 -6.15
C GLY A 197 -10.82 -9.85 -5.32
N GLY A 198 -10.29 -8.64 -5.11
CA GLY A 198 -9.02 -8.39 -4.43
C GLY A 198 -9.20 -8.20 -2.93
N ARG A 199 -8.51 -9.03 -2.14
CA ARG A 199 -8.51 -8.97 -0.65
C ARG A 199 -7.44 -8.04 -0.09
N GLU A 200 -6.49 -7.61 -0.91
CA GLU A 200 -5.36 -6.81 -0.45
C GLU A 200 -5.77 -5.45 0.11
N TYR A 201 -6.78 -4.81 -0.48
CA TYR A 201 -7.26 -3.50 -0.04
C TYR A 201 -7.87 -3.53 1.36
N LEU A 202 -8.56 -4.62 1.70
CA LEU A 202 -9.11 -4.80 3.05
C LEU A 202 -7.99 -4.97 4.07
N ILE A 203 -6.97 -5.77 3.76
CA ILE A 203 -5.80 -5.96 4.64
C ILE A 203 -5.03 -4.65 4.80
N LYS A 204 -4.83 -3.90 3.70
CA LYS A 204 -4.20 -2.57 3.73
C LYS A 204 -4.99 -1.61 4.61
N TYR A 205 -6.33 -1.60 4.48
CA TYR A 205 -7.19 -0.74 5.28
C TYR A 205 -7.07 -1.06 6.79
N VAL A 206 -7.13 -2.34 7.17
CA VAL A 206 -6.95 -2.78 8.55
C VAL A 206 -5.59 -2.35 9.10
N PHE A 207 -4.53 -2.51 8.32
CA PHE A 207 -3.19 -2.08 8.70
C PHE A 207 -3.13 -0.56 8.93
N ILE A 208 -3.64 0.23 8.00
CA ILE A 208 -3.68 1.70 8.10
C ILE A 208 -4.52 2.14 9.28
N TYR A 209 -5.67 1.50 9.50
CA TYR A 209 -6.52 1.79 10.66
C TYR A 209 -5.81 1.47 11.99
N PHE A 210 -5.05 0.37 12.04
CA PHE A 210 -4.20 0.03 13.19
C PHE A 210 -3.12 1.08 13.44
N VAL A 211 -2.46 1.57 12.39
CA VAL A 211 -1.48 2.67 12.49
C VAL A 211 -2.12 3.91 13.11
N PHE A 212 -3.34 4.25 12.71
CA PHE A 212 -4.08 5.35 13.32
C PHE A 212 -4.40 5.15 14.77
N LEU A 213 -4.92 3.99 15.13
CA LEU A 213 -5.21 3.67 16.53
C LEU A 213 -3.97 3.79 17.39
N TYR A 214 -2.83 3.38 16.87
CA TYR A 214 -1.56 3.52 17.59
C TYR A 214 -1.23 4.98 17.90
N TYR A 215 -1.37 5.88 16.93
CA TYR A 215 -1.09 7.31 17.13
C TYR A 215 -2.10 8.00 18.03
N SER A 216 -3.35 7.58 18.00
CA SER A 216 -4.48 8.25 18.68
C SER A 216 -4.82 7.66 20.06
N LYS A 217 -4.27 6.50 20.40
CA LYS A 217 -4.67 5.67 21.55
C LYS A 217 -4.82 6.38 22.91
N PRO A 218 -3.99 7.37 23.30
CA PRO A 218 -4.14 7.99 24.62
C PRO A 218 -5.14 9.14 24.69
N GLU A 219 -5.65 9.67 23.58
CA GLU A 219 -6.11 11.06 23.51
C GLU A 219 -7.47 11.26 22.83
N ILE A 220 -8.06 10.18 22.32
CA ILE A 220 -9.42 10.22 21.77
C ILE A 220 -10.40 10.20 22.95
N ASP A 221 -11.43 11.04 22.89
CA ASP A 221 -12.58 11.02 23.79
C ASP A 221 -13.07 9.60 24.05
N THR A 222 -13.48 9.31 25.27
CA THR A 222 -13.87 7.97 25.75
C THR A 222 -14.92 7.32 24.84
N TYR A 223 -15.85 8.12 24.31
CA TYR A 223 -16.86 7.65 23.35
C TYR A 223 -16.23 7.12 22.07
N TRP A 224 -15.40 7.93 21.42
CA TRP A 224 -14.75 7.54 20.16
C TRP A 224 -13.71 6.44 20.34
N LYS A 225 -13.10 6.34 21.53
CA LYS A 225 -12.16 5.25 21.85
C LYS A 225 -12.84 3.88 21.83
N LYS A 226 -14.05 3.78 22.44
CA LYS A 226 -14.85 2.54 22.40
C LYS A 226 -15.30 2.22 20.99
N THR A 227 -15.83 3.21 20.27
CA THR A 227 -16.28 3.07 18.87
C THR A 227 -15.15 2.63 17.96
N ASN A 228 -13.98 3.27 18.02
CA ASN A 228 -12.81 2.91 17.19
C ASN A 228 -12.32 1.48 17.48
N ARG A 229 -12.34 1.05 18.74
CA ARG A 229 -11.99 -0.34 19.09
C ARG A 229 -12.98 -1.33 18.49
N SER A 230 -14.28 -1.04 18.57
CA SER A 230 -15.32 -1.89 17.97
C SER A 230 -15.18 -1.94 16.44
N ILE A 231 -14.96 -0.81 15.79
CA ILE A 231 -14.72 -0.72 14.35
C ILE A 231 -13.51 -1.58 13.97
N LEU A 232 -12.38 -1.46 14.70
CA LEU A 232 -11.20 -2.29 14.40
C LEU A 232 -11.51 -3.79 14.53
N ILE A 233 -12.20 -4.20 15.59
CA ILE A 233 -12.56 -5.61 15.81
C ILE A 233 -13.43 -6.09 14.65
N VAL A 234 -14.48 -5.35 14.30
CA VAL A 234 -15.40 -5.72 13.21
C VAL A 234 -14.66 -5.81 11.88
N PHE A 235 -13.86 -4.81 11.53
CA PHE A 235 -13.13 -4.85 10.25
C PHE A 235 -12.05 -5.92 10.22
N SER A 236 -11.34 -6.14 11.32
CA SER A 236 -10.35 -7.22 11.38
C SER A 236 -11.01 -8.60 11.25
N SER A 237 -12.15 -8.81 11.91
CA SER A 237 -12.91 -10.05 11.79
C SER A 237 -13.46 -10.24 10.38
N LEU A 238 -14.03 -9.18 9.78
CA LEU A 238 -14.52 -9.20 8.41
C LEU A 238 -13.37 -9.47 7.43
N ALA A 239 -12.20 -8.85 7.64
CA ALA A 239 -11.02 -9.09 6.81
C ALA A 239 -10.59 -10.56 6.84
N VAL A 240 -10.58 -11.18 8.02
CA VAL A 240 -10.24 -12.59 8.19
C VAL A 240 -11.26 -13.49 7.48
N VAL A 241 -12.57 -13.21 7.65
CA VAL A 241 -13.65 -13.98 7.01
C VAL A 241 -13.57 -13.84 5.49
N VAL A 242 -13.51 -12.62 4.96
CA VAL A 242 -13.42 -12.37 3.52
C VAL A 242 -12.15 -13.02 2.94
N PHE A 243 -11.01 -12.89 3.63
CA PHE A 243 -9.78 -13.54 3.21
C PHE A 243 -9.91 -15.06 3.16
N ALA A 244 -10.51 -15.67 4.18
CA ALA A 244 -10.72 -17.11 4.24
C ALA A 244 -11.66 -17.56 3.12
N VAL A 245 -12.83 -16.91 2.97
CA VAL A 245 -13.84 -17.25 1.95
C VAL A 245 -13.25 -17.16 0.54
N ILE A 246 -12.66 -16.02 0.17
CA ILE A 246 -12.06 -15.84 -1.15
C ILE A 246 -10.91 -16.84 -1.38
N THR A 247 -10.16 -17.18 -0.33
CA THR A 247 -9.07 -18.15 -0.44
C THR A 247 -9.62 -19.54 -0.70
N VAL A 248 -10.61 -19.98 0.09
CA VAL A 248 -11.25 -21.29 -0.10
C VAL A 248 -11.88 -21.42 -1.48
N LEU A 249 -12.68 -20.44 -1.90
CA LEU A 249 -13.32 -20.42 -3.22
C LEU A 249 -12.27 -20.55 -4.33
N ARG A 250 -11.20 -19.77 -4.29
CA ARG A 250 -10.16 -19.77 -5.31
C ARG A 250 -9.46 -21.13 -5.44
N PHE A 251 -9.19 -21.82 -4.33
CA PHE A 251 -8.53 -23.13 -4.35
C PHE A 251 -9.51 -24.26 -4.71
N SER A 252 -10.80 -24.13 -4.38
CA SER A 252 -11.81 -25.12 -4.75
C SER A 252 -12.06 -25.17 -6.26
N TYR A 253 -12.01 -24.00 -6.95
CA TYR A 253 -12.29 -23.92 -8.39
C TYR A 253 -11.08 -24.18 -9.29
N SER A 254 -9.85 -23.90 -8.81
CA SER A 254 -8.65 -24.05 -9.66
C SER A 254 -8.19 -25.48 -9.89
N GLY A 255 -8.86 -26.49 -9.35
CA GLY A 255 -8.42 -27.90 -9.41
C GLY A 255 -7.07 -28.17 -8.74
N GLN A 256 -6.45 -27.16 -8.18
CA GLN A 256 -5.17 -27.24 -7.48
C GLN A 256 -5.39 -27.54 -5.97
N MET A 257 -6.29 -28.47 -5.67
CA MET A 257 -6.55 -28.89 -4.29
C MET A 257 -5.33 -29.47 -3.56
N ASP A 258 -4.27 -29.80 -4.30
CA ASP A 258 -3.02 -30.33 -3.72
C ASP A 258 -2.11 -29.25 -3.11
N SER A 259 -2.33 -27.97 -3.40
CA SER A 259 -1.56 -26.91 -2.73
C SER A 259 -2.24 -26.50 -1.43
N ASN A 260 -1.60 -26.85 -0.32
CA ASN A 260 -2.04 -26.51 1.02
C ASN A 260 -2.30 -25.00 1.14
N MET A 261 -3.48 -24.55 1.64
CA MET A 261 -3.86 -23.14 1.83
C MET A 261 -2.77 -22.34 2.55
N VAL A 262 -2.05 -23.00 3.48
CA VAL A 262 -0.93 -22.43 4.21
C VAL A 262 0.24 -22.10 3.28
N THR A 263 0.55 -22.97 2.33
CA THR A 263 1.59 -22.77 1.32
C THR A 263 1.29 -21.56 0.45
N ALA A 264 0.02 -21.36 0.07
CA ALA A 264 -0.38 -20.19 -0.70
C ALA A 264 -0.23 -18.88 0.11
N MET A 265 -0.57 -18.88 1.41
CA MET A 265 -0.35 -17.71 2.27
C MET A 265 1.14 -17.39 2.39
N PHE A 266 2.00 -18.39 2.60
CA PHE A 266 3.43 -18.19 2.65
C PHE A 266 3.99 -17.71 1.31
N ASN A 267 3.45 -18.20 0.20
CA ASN A 267 3.81 -17.71 -1.11
C ASN A 267 3.61 -16.19 -1.22
N TYR A 268 2.43 -15.68 -0.89
CA TYR A 268 2.16 -14.24 -0.89
C TYR A 268 3.12 -13.45 0.00
N MET A 269 3.50 -13.99 1.16
CA MET A 269 4.37 -13.29 2.09
C MET A 269 5.84 -13.27 1.68
N GLY A 270 6.35 -14.32 1.06
CA GLY A 270 7.79 -14.52 0.89
C GLY A 270 8.30 -14.55 -0.54
N GLN A 271 7.44 -14.84 -1.53
CA GLN A 271 7.87 -15.06 -2.91
C GLN A 271 8.63 -13.86 -3.50
N GLY A 272 8.26 -12.62 -3.10
CA GLY A 272 8.94 -11.42 -3.57
C GLY A 272 10.42 -11.36 -3.21
N PHE A 273 10.82 -11.93 -2.06
CA PHE A 273 12.22 -12.04 -1.67
C PHE A 273 12.95 -13.17 -2.41
N ALA A 274 12.26 -14.30 -2.65
CA ALA A 274 12.85 -15.43 -3.35
C ALA A 274 13.11 -15.12 -4.83
N ASN A 275 12.21 -14.40 -5.50
CA ASN A 275 12.30 -14.07 -6.92
C ASN A 275 13.23 -12.90 -7.25
N PHE A 276 13.54 -12.04 -6.29
CA PHE A 276 14.24 -10.79 -6.57
C PHE A 276 15.57 -10.99 -7.30
N SER A 277 16.36 -11.96 -6.87
CA SER A 277 17.69 -12.19 -7.46
C SER A 277 17.62 -12.60 -8.92
N ALA A 278 16.62 -13.40 -9.31
CA ALA A 278 16.38 -13.74 -10.70
C ALA A 278 15.98 -12.52 -11.53
N ILE A 279 15.05 -11.69 -11.04
CA ILE A 279 14.63 -10.46 -11.72
C ILE A 279 15.83 -9.54 -11.94
N PHE A 280 16.65 -9.32 -10.91
CA PHE A 280 17.84 -8.47 -11.00
C PHE A 280 18.84 -8.96 -12.03
N ASN A 281 19.03 -10.29 -12.15
CA ASN A 281 19.99 -10.84 -13.08
C ASN A 281 19.52 -10.84 -14.54
N HIS A 282 18.23 -11.08 -14.76
CA HIS A 282 17.68 -11.22 -16.10
C HIS A 282 17.24 -9.87 -16.71
N PHE A 283 16.94 -8.87 -15.88
CA PHE A 283 16.42 -7.57 -16.33
C PHE A 283 17.18 -6.37 -15.72
N PRO A 284 18.52 -6.32 -15.85
CA PRO A 284 19.30 -5.24 -15.21
C PRO A 284 18.97 -3.84 -15.77
N ASP A 285 18.59 -3.77 -17.06
CA ASP A 285 18.26 -2.52 -17.77
C ASP A 285 16.74 -2.23 -17.76
N GLY A 286 15.93 -3.14 -17.19
CA GLY A 286 14.48 -3.07 -17.23
C GLY A 286 13.90 -3.51 -18.57
N VAL A 287 12.58 -3.67 -18.63
CA VAL A 287 11.88 -4.19 -19.80
C VAL A 287 11.00 -3.12 -20.45
N ALA A 288 10.36 -2.28 -19.66
CA ALA A 288 9.37 -1.32 -20.13
C ALA A 288 9.83 0.14 -20.02
N GLY A 289 11.09 0.38 -19.69
CA GLY A 289 11.66 1.73 -19.56
C GLY A 289 10.91 2.64 -18.59
N GLY A 290 10.19 2.09 -17.61
CA GLY A 290 9.32 2.82 -16.70
C GLY A 290 7.85 2.87 -17.12
N GLY A 291 7.48 2.30 -18.26
CA GLY A 291 6.12 2.39 -18.80
C GLY A 291 5.03 1.69 -17.97
N MET A 292 5.41 0.75 -17.09
CA MET A 292 4.45 0.10 -16.17
C MET A 292 4.08 0.98 -14.99
N HIS A 293 5.05 1.67 -14.39
CA HIS A 293 4.86 2.43 -13.15
C HIS A 293 4.77 3.93 -13.38
N PHE A 294 5.37 4.41 -14.45
CA PHE A 294 5.53 5.84 -14.77
C PHE A 294 5.08 6.19 -16.18
N PRO A 295 3.92 5.71 -16.68
CA PRO A 295 3.52 5.88 -18.08
C PRO A 295 3.46 7.34 -18.53
N ILE A 296 3.16 8.27 -17.61
CA ILE A 296 3.10 9.71 -17.90
C ILE A 296 4.47 10.26 -18.30
N PHE A 297 5.54 9.77 -17.68
CA PHE A 297 6.90 10.27 -17.93
C PHE A 297 7.53 9.63 -19.18
N VAL A 298 7.02 8.47 -19.57
CA VAL A 298 7.57 7.67 -20.68
C VAL A 298 6.77 7.83 -21.96
N GLY A 299 5.52 8.33 -21.88
CA GLY A 299 4.64 8.57 -23.03
C GLY A 299 3.96 7.31 -23.58
N HIS A 300 4.19 6.14 -22.98
CA HIS A 300 3.50 4.89 -23.31
C HIS A 300 3.30 4.05 -22.04
N SER A 301 2.23 3.25 -22.04
CA SER A 301 1.92 2.32 -20.96
C SER A 301 2.09 0.88 -21.45
N PHE A 302 2.68 0.05 -20.58
CA PHE A 302 2.74 -1.38 -20.78
C PHE A 302 1.92 -2.09 -19.72
N SER A 303 1.07 -3.04 -20.12
CA SER A 303 0.49 -4.00 -19.18
C SER A 303 1.46 -5.17 -18.97
N VAL A 304 1.40 -5.79 -17.79
CA VAL A 304 2.20 -7.00 -17.49
C VAL A 304 1.91 -8.11 -18.49
N ILE A 305 0.68 -8.18 -18.99
CA ILE A 305 0.24 -9.21 -19.96
C ILE A 305 0.91 -9.00 -21.30
N ASN A 306 0.93 -7.77 -21.82
CA ASN A 306 1.58 -7.45 -23.10
C ASN A 306 3.07 -7.72 -23.04
N LEU A 307 3.70 -7.50 -21.88
CA LEU A 307 5.11 -7.81 -21.67
C LEU A 307 5.37 -9.32 -21.62
N ASN A 308 4.48 -10.10 -20.97
CA ASN A 308 4.59 -11.56 -20.94
C ASN A 308 4.58 -12.19 -22.34
N GLN A 309 3.82 -11.62 -23.26
CA GLN A 309 3.76 -12.11 -24.65
C GLN A 309 5.00 -11.70 -25.47
N SER A 310 5.62 -10.57 -25.13
CA SER A 310 6.78 -10.05 -25.86
C SER A 310 8.13 -10.58 -25.35
N ILE A 311 8.18 -11.04 -24.09
CA ILE A 311 9.40 -11.54 -23.46
C ILE A 311 9.40 -13.06 -23.48
N ASN A 312 10.20 -13.62 -24.40
CA ASN A 312 10.44 -15.07 -24.46
C ASN A 312 11.40 -15.47 -23.32
N SER A 313 10.97 -15.30 -22.06
CA SER A 313 11.80 -15.60 -20.90
C SER A 313 11.34 -16.89 -20.21
N SER A 314 12.30 -17.66 -19.69
CA SER A 314 12.05 -18.82 -18.84
C SER A 314 11.48 -18.41 -17.46
N LEU A 315 11.42 -17.11 -17.16
CA LEU A 315 10.89 -16.58 -15.92
C LEU A 315 9.39 -16.40 -16.02
N SER A 316 8.66 -16.97 -15.10
CA SER A 316 7.24 -16.71 -14.93
C SER A 316 7.05 -15.28 -14.40
N LEU A 317 6.60 -14.36 -15.25
CA LEU A 317 6.37 -12.95 -14.92
C LEU A 317 5.12 -12.72 -14.04
N ASN A 318 4.27 -13.74 -13.89
CA ASN A 318 3.18 -13.74 -12.92
C ASN A 318 3.65 -13.95 -11.47
N THR A 319 4.97 -13.99 -11.24
CA THR A 319 5.53 -14.18 -9.92
C THR A 319 5.56 -12.87 -9.15
N PHE A 320 5.19 -12.95 -7.87
CA PHE A 320 5.27 -11.79 -6.98
C PHE A 320 6.71 -11.32 -6.85
N SER A 321 6.91 -10.02 -7.01
CA SER A 321 8.14 -9.34 -6.64
C SER A 321 7.81 -8.27 -5.60
N THR A 322 8.79 -7.91 -4.78
CA THR A 322 8.64 -6.69 -3.98
C THR A 322 8.56 -5.48 -4.90
N THR A 323 8.12 -4.32 -4.40
CA THR A 323 8.11 -3.09 -5.20
C THR A 323 9.49 -2.77 -5.79
N ILE A 324 10.58 -3.08 -5.08
CA ILE A 324 11.94 -2.90 -5.61
C ILE A 324 12.17 -3.82 -6.81
N GLY A 325 11.73 -5.08 -6.74
CA GLY A 325 11.82 -6.00 -7.88
C GLY A 325 10.97 -5.55 -9.06
N SER A 326 9.78 -5.03 -8.81
CA SER A 326 8.93 -4.47 -9.87
C SER A 326 9.56 -3.27 -10.55
N TRP A 327 10.24 -2.38 -9.82
CA TRP A 327 10.93 -1.24 -10.41
C TRP A 327 12.18 -1.65 -11.19
N VAL A 328 12.93 -2.64 -10.69
CA VAL A 328 14.07 -3.21 -11.45
C VAL A 328 13.56 -3.82 -12.75
N PHE A 329 12.48 -4.59 -12.70
CA PHE A 329 11.88 -5.19 -13.88
C PHE A 329 11.39 -4.14 -14.89
N ASP A 330 10.73 -3.08 -14.43
CA ASP A 330 10.16 -2.04 -15.29
C ASP A 330 11.24 -1.09 -15.86
N ALA A 331 12.07 -0.52 -14.99
CA ALA A 331 12.94 0.61 -15.33
C ALA A 331 14.45 0.32 -15.18
N GLY A 332 14.81 -0.86 -14.71
CA GLY A 332 16.20 -1.25 -14.49
C GLY A 332 16.79 -0.81 -13.14
N ILE A 333 18.02 -1.24 -12.90
CA ILE A 333 18.71 -1.07 -11.60
C ILE A 333 18.97 0.40 -11.28
N TYR A 334 19.50 1.16 -12.22
CA TYR A 334 19.88 2.57 -11.99
C TYR A 334 18.66 3.45 -11.74
N ALA A 335 17.61 3.29 -12.53
CA ALA A 335 16.37 4.02 -12.33
C ALA A 335 15.74 3.66 -10.97
N THR A 336 15.79 2.40 -10.57
CA THR A 336 15.30 1.95 -9.25
C THR A 336 16.01 2.66 -8.10
N VAL A 337 17.34 2.81 -8.14
CA VAL A 337 18.09 3.57 -7.13
C VAL A 337 17.58 5.01 -7.06
N PHE A 338 17.43 5.66 -8.21
CA PHE A 338 16.94 7.04 -8.29
C PHE A 338 15.52 7.18 -7.70
N ILE A 339 14.61 6.27 -8.07
CA ILE A 339 13.24 6.23 -7.55
C ILE A 339 13.25 6.07 -6.02
N VAL A 340 14.03 5.14 -5.48
CA VAL A 340 14.17 4.93 -4.03
C VAL A 340 14.64 6.19 -3.32
N LEU A 341 15.62 6.91 -3.87
CA LEU A 341 16.14 8.14 -3.29
C LEU A 341 15.10 9.28 -3.31
N ILE A 342 14.31 9.39 -4.38
CA ILE A 342 13.19 10.35 -4.45
C ILE A 342 12.18 10.05 -3.34
N TYR A 343 11.72 8.80 -3.22
CA TYR A 343 10.78 8.41 -2.17
C TYR A 343 11.31 8.66 -0.78
N GLN A 344 12.54 8.24 -0.53
CA GLN A 344 13.21 8.47 0.74
C GLN A 344 13.26 9.96 1.10
N THR A 345 13.55 10.82 0.11
CA THR A 345 13.61 12.27 0.31
C THR A 345 12.23 12.84 0.64
N LEU A 346 11.19 12.44 -0.10
CA LEU A 346 9.81 12.85 0.15
C LEU A 346 9.34 12.40 1.54
N MET A 347 9.59 11.14 1.91
CA MET A 347 9.22 10.62 3.23
C MET A 347 9.98 11.33 4.36
N ARG A 348 11.27 11.64 4.18
CA ARG A 348 12.04 12.43 5.16
C ARG A 348 11.52 13.86 5.28
N TYR A 349 11.13 14.47 4.17
CA TYR A 349 10.52 15.79 4.17
C TYR A 349 9.25 15.80 5.02
N VAL A 350 8.32 14.87 4.78
CA VAL A 350 7.10 14.70 5.59
C VAL A 350 7.44 14.46 7.06
N GLY A 351 8.44 13.63 7.35
CA GLY A 351 8.91 13.36 8.71
C GLY A 351 9.48 14.58 9.44
N ARG A 352 9.90 15.62 8.74
CA ARG A 352 10.42 16.88 9.34
C ARG A 352 9.34 17.93 9.57
N ARG A 353 8.16 17.77 8.97
CA ARG A 353 7.06 18.74 9.08
C ARG A 353 6.48 18.81 10.50
N LYS A 354 5.72 19.87 10.75
CA LYS A 354 4.83 19.96 11.91
C LYS A 354 3.68 18.98 11.70
N PHE A 355 3.23 18.34 12.78
CA PHE A 355 2.14 17.37 12.70
C PHE A 355 0.80 18.11 12.58
N ASP A 356 0.26 18.17 11.39
CA ASP A 356 -1.03 18.72 10.99
C ASP A 356 -1.82 17.68 10.16
N LEU A 357 -3.03 18.03 9.74
CA LEU A 357 -3.89 17.17 8.93
C LEU A 357 -3.18 16.69 7.64
N PHE A 358 -2.51 17.59 6.94
CA PHE A 358 -1.86 17.24 5.67
C PHE A 358 -0.65 16.33 5.89
N THR A 359 0.15 16.58 6.92
CA THR A 359 1.23 15.67 7.32
C THR A 359 0.69 14.29 7.65
N MET A 360 -0.48 14.21 8.30
CA MET A 360 -1.15 12.95 8.61
C MET A 360 -1.59 12.23 7.33
N ILE A 361 -2.19 12.94 6.35
CA ILE A 361 -2.58 12.37 5.05
C ILE A 361 -1.37 11.79 4.32
N TYR A 362 -0.28 12.56 4.17
CA TYR A 362 0.93 12.08 3.50
C TYR A 362 1.56 10.88 4.21
N MET A 363 1.58 10.91 5.53
CA MET A 363 2.09 9.82 6.34
C MET A 363 1.32 8.51 6.09
N LEU A 364 -0.02 8.58 5.95
CA LEU A 364 -0.82 7.39 5.64
C LEU A 364 -0.51 6.81 4.27
N TRP A 365 -0.42 7.64 3.26
CA TRP A 365 -0.03 7.18 1.94
C TRP A 365 1.34 6.49 1.95
N PHE A 366 2.29 6.97 2.75
CA PHE A 366 3.58 6.31 2.88
C PHE A 366 3.51 5.02 3.70
N TYR A 367 2.64 4.91 4.70
CA TYR A 367 2.41 3.64 5.39
C TYR A 367 1.74 2.62 4.48
N GLU A 368 0.74 3.03 3.69
CA GLU A 368 0.16 2.16 2.66
C GLU A 368 1.22 1.70 1.66
N PHE A 369 2.03 2.63 1.18
CA PHE A 369 3.11 2.34 0.26
C PHE A 369 4.06 1.29 0.82
N ILE A 370 4.63 1.51 1.99
CA ILE A 370 5.64 0.63 2.54
C ILE A 370 5.08 -0.76 2.89
N PHE A 371 3.81 -0.83 3.28
CA PHE A 371 3.13 -2.10 3.47
C PHE A 371 2.96 -2.83 2.14
N SER A 372 2.54 -2.13 1.10
CA SER A 372 2.37 -2.70 -0.24
C SER A 372 3.69 -3.15 -0.87
N CYS A 373 4.82 -2.53 -0.50
CA CYS A 373 6.15 -2.92 -0.98
C CYS A 373 6.51 -4.38 -0.71
N LEU A 374 5.88 -5.02 0.29
CA LEU A 374 6.14 -6.42 0.61
C LEU A 374 5.49 -7.40 -0.35
N PHE A 375 4.30 -7.05 -0.86
CA PHE A 375 3.41 -8.06 -1.43
C PHE A 375 3.23 -7.93 -2.94
N PHE A 376 3.34 -6.71 -3.49
CA PHE A 376 2.99 -6.47 -4.87
C PHE A 376 3.79 -5.37 -5.52
N HIS A 377 3.85 -5.51 -6.88
CA HIS A 377 3.99 -4.38 -7.71
C HIS A 377 2.84 -3.39 -7.54
N ASN A 378 3.13 -2.29 -6.95
CA ASN A 378 2.11 -1.30 -6.72
C ASN A 378 2.26 -0.19 -7.75
N GLN A 379 1.22 0.04 -8.52
CA GLN A 379 1.08 1.22 -9.38
C GLN A 379 0.90 2.48 -8.53
N ILE A 380 1.81 2.71 -7.57
CA ILE A 380 1.72 3.83 -6.64
C ILE A 380 1.81 5.16 -7.36
N PHE A 381 2.48 5.18 -8.48
CA PHE A 381 2.52 6.29 -9.39
C PHE A 381 1.50 6.20 -10.54
N SER A 382 0.39 5.48 -10.33
CA SER A 382 -0.72 5.69 -11.25
C SER A 382 -1.00 7.19 -11.34
N LEU A 383 -1.36 7.65 -12.53
CA LEU A 383 -1.71 9.06 -12.78
C LEU A 383 -2.70 9.57 -11.72
N ALA A 384 -3.69 8.75 -11.37
CA ALA A 384 -4.70 9.10 -10.38
C ALA A 384 -4.12 9.38 -8.99
N ARG A 385 -3.14 8.61 -8.52
CA ARG A 385 -2.49 8.87 -7.22
C ARG A 385 -1.59 10.08 -7.24
N LEU A 386 -0.82 10.27 -8.32
CA LEU A 386 0.00 11.46 -8.47
C LEU A 386 -0.87 12.72 -8.51
N LEU A 387 -1.95 12.71 -9.30
CA LEU A 387 -2.92 13.82 -9.34
C LEU A 387 -3.56 14.07 -7.98
N SER A 388 -3.94 13.01 -7.26
CA SER A 388 -4.46 13.13 -5.90
C SER A 388 -3.45 13.76 -4.95
N PHE A 389 -2.19 13.38 -5.02
CA PHE A 389 -1.12 13.98 -4.21
C PHE A 389 -0.93 15.46 -4.53
N VAL A 390 -0.89 15.82 -5.82
CA VAL A 390 -0.79 17.22 -6.28
C VAL A 390 -2.02 18.01 -5.86
N ALA A 391 -3.23 17.47 -6.01
CA ALA A 391 -4.47 18.12 -5.60
C ALA A 391 -4.48 18.43 -4.09
N ILE A 392 -4.10 17.47 -3.26
CA ILE A 392 -3.99 17.66 -1.81
C ILE A 392 -2.92 18.69 -1.46
N PHE A 393 -1.79 18.70 -2.18
CA PHE A 393 -0.75 19.72 -1.98
C PHE A 393 -1.25 21.12 -2.32
N ILE A 394 -1.97 21.29 -3.43
CA ILE A 394 -2.58 22.56 -3.82
C ILE A 394 -3.57 23.04 -2.74
N VAL A 395 -4.46 22.15 -2.29
CA VAL A 395 -5.44 22.47 -1.23
C VAL A 395 -4.72 22.89 0.06
N GLU A 396 -3.64 22.21 0.42
CA GLU A 396 -2.80 22.60 1.56
C GLU A 396 -2.27 24.03 1.44
N GLN A 397 -1.72 24.40 0.27
CA GLN A 397 -1.21 25.76 0.04
C GLN A 397 -2.32 26.81 0.10
N LEU A 398 -3.48 26.53 -0.51
CA LEU A 398 -4.64 27.41 -0.45
C LEU A 398 -5.14 27.62 0.98
N MET A 399 -5.23 26.57 1.80
CA MET A 399 -5.62 26.69 3.20
C MET A 399 -4.63 27.48 4.03
N LYS A 400 -3.33 27.33 3.77
CA LYS A 400 -2.28 28.11 4.45
C LYS A 400 -2.36 29.59 4.08
N ALA A 401 -2.52 29.93 2.81
CA ALA A 401 -2.65 31.31 2.35
C ALA A 401 -3.85 32.00 3.02
N ASN A 402 -5.02 31.35 3.03
CA ASN A 402 -6.21 31.91 3.64
C ASN A 402 -6.13 32.03 5.18
N SER A 403 -5.31 31.21 5.85
CA SER A 403 -5.11 31.33 7.30
C SER A 403 -4.26 32.54 7.69
N VAL A 404 -3.37 33.01 6.81
CA VAL A 404 -2.55 34.20 7.02
C VAL A 404 -3.39 35.48 6.84
N THR A 405 -4.22 35.50 5.80
CA THR A 405 -5.10 36.67 5.51
C THR A 405 -6.10 36.92 6.64
N ALA A 406 -6.65 35.86 7.24
CA ALA A 406 -7.57 36.00 8.38
C ALA A 406 -6.90 36.52 9.67
N LYS A 407 -5.57 36.42 9.80
CA LYS A 407 -4.82 37.03 10.92
C LYS A 407 -4.44 38.50 10.70
N SER A 408 -4.33 38.94 9.45
CA SER A 408 -3.98 40.32 9.12
C SER A 408 -5.17 41.28 9.17
N ILE A 409 -6.42 40.76 9.23
CA ILE A 409 -7.66 41.52 9.27
C ILE A 409 -8.20 41.64 10.72
N ARG A 410 -7.57 40.96 11.69
CA ARG A 410 -7.85 41.13 13.14
C ARG A 410 -6.74 41.93 13.81
#